data_9b6d6ec219d882583c889409e4946372
#
_entry.id   9b6d6ec219d882583c889409e4946372
#
_cell.length_a   1.000
_cell.length_b   1.000
_cell.length_c   1.000
_cell.angle_alpha   90.00
_cell.angle_beta   90.00
_cell.angle_gamma   90.00
#
_symmetry.space_group_name_H-M   'P 1'
#
loop_
_entity.id
_entity.type
_entity.pdbx_description
1 polymer ?
#
loop_
_entity_poly.entity_id
_entity_poly.type
_entity_poly.pdbx_seq_one_letter_code
_entity_poly.pdbx_strand_id
1 'polypeptide(L)'
;MTKKIAVVAANGKAGKLIVKEAVQRDMDVTAFVRSENATVAQKAIVKDIMDLTAEDLVGFDAVVDAFGAWTPETLSQHSTTLEHLCDILSGSETRLLVVGGAGSLYVNPEHTLTVSEGPDFPEMFKPLASAMGVALADLRKRDDVNWIYVSPAGDFQSDGERTGEYILGGEELTLNERGESIISYADYAIAMVDEIESGDHMRQRISVVRK
;
A
#
# COMPACT_ATOMS: atom_id res chain seq x y z
N MET A 1 6.37 22.93 -4.61
CA MET A 1 6.95 22.18 -5.76
C MET A 1 6.03 21.00 -6.05
N THR A 2 5.87 20.63 -7.30
CA THR A 2 5.08 19.46 -7.70
C THR A 2 5.77 18.19 -7.18
N LYS A 3 5.04 17.36 -6.45
CA LYS A 3 5.55 16.06 -5.96
C LYS A 3 5.81 15.12 -7.15
N LYS A 4 6.96 14.46 -7.13
CA LYS A 4 7.31 13.40 -8.09
C LYS A 4 7.14 12.04 -7.43
N ILE A 5 6.28 11.21 -7.99
CA ILE A 5 6.02 9.89 -7.42
C ILE A 5 6.22 8.77 -8.43
N ALA A 6 6.74 7.65 -7.94
CA ALA A 6 6.80 6.39 -8.66
C ALA A 6 5.70 5.47 -8.11
N VAL A 7 4.93 4.83 -8.98
CA VAL A 7 3.99 3.78 -8.60
C VAL A 7 4.44 2.47 -9.20
N VAL A 8 4.87 1.54 -8.36
CA VAL A 8 5.33 0.20 -8.75
C VAL A 8 4.14 -0.74 -8.82
N ALA A 9 4.14 -1.65 -9.78
CA ALA A 9 3.00 -2.50 -10.13
C ALA A 9 1.72 -1.69 -10.47
N ALA A 10 1.89 -0.54 -11.11
CA ALA A 10 0.86 0.47 -11.36
C ALA A 10 -0.34 -0.05 -12.16
N ASN A 11 -0.19 -1.11 -12.98
CA ASN A 11 -1.30 -1.71 -13.73
C ASN A 11 -2.31 -2.49 -12.86
N GLY A 12 -2.00 -2.72 -11.57
CA GLY A 12 -2.90 -3.34 -10.63
C GLY A 12 -4.16 -2.50 -10.35
N LYS A 13 -5.20 -3.10 -9.76
CA LYS A 13 -6.46 -2.38 -9.46
C LYS A 13 -6.23 -1.17 -8.54
N ALA A 14 -5.50 -1.35 -7.44
CA ALA A 14 -5.17 -0.25 -6.53
C ALA A 14 -4.20 0.74 -7.18
N GLY A 15 -3.13 0.24 -7.83
CA GLY A 15 -2.13 1.07 -8.50
C GLY A 15 -2.71 2.04 -9.52
N LYS A 16 -3.66 1.57 -10.37
CA LYS A 16 -4.35 2.44 -11.34
C LYS A 16 -5.11 3.59 -10.69
N LEU A 17 -5.78 3.34 -9.58
CA LEU A 17 -6.56 4.35 -8.88
C LEU A 17 -5.65 5.33 -8.14
N ILE A 18 -4.56 4.86 -7.55
CA ILE A 18 -3.54 5.73 -6.93
C ILE A 18 -2.89 6.63 -8.00
N VAL A 19 -2.50 6.07 -9.14
CA VAL A 19 -1.99 6.87 -10.28
C VAL A 19 -3.02 7.91 -10.71
N LYS A 20 -4.28 7.51 -10.87
CA LYS A 20 -5.35 8.42 -11.29
C LYS A 20 -5.56 9.57 -10.31
N GLU A 21 -5.62 9.27 -9.02
CA GLU A 21 -5.81 10.27 -7.96
C GLU A 21 -4.61 11.24 -7.92
N ALA A 22 -3.37 10.73 -7.99
CA ALA A 22 -2.17 11.55 -7.97
C ALA A 22 -2.06 12.47 -9.20
N VAL A 23 -2.38 11.97 -10.39
CA VAL A 23 -2.42 12.78 -11.62
C VAL A 23 -3.50 13.87 -11.53
N GLN A 24 -4.66 13.57 -10.96
CA GLN A 24 -5.74 14.56 -10.75
C GLN A 24 -5.34 15.67 -9.76
N ARG A 25 -4.32 15.44 -8.93
CA ARG A 25 -3.74 16.44 -8.02
C ARG A 25 -2.45 17.07 -8.55
N ASP A 26 -2.25 17.02 -9.86
CA ASP A 26 -1.11 17.64 -10.54
C ASP A 26 0.28 17.14 -10.09
N MET A 27 0.39 15.89 -9.59
CA MET A 27 1.66 15.25 -9.30
C MET A 27 2.33 14.76 -10.59
N ASP A 28 3.68 14.75 -10.63
CA ASP A 28 4.47 14.12 -11.71
C ASP A 28 4.60 12.62 -11.43
N VAL A 29 3.80 11.82 -12.12
CA VAL A 29 3.66 10.38 -11.86
C VAL A 29 4.39 9.55 -12.90
N THR A 30 5.28 8.67 -12.45
CA THR A 30 5.89 7.61 -13.27
C THR A 30 5.34 6.24 -12.85
N ALA A 31 4.72 5.54 -13.77
CA ALA A 31 4.24 4.17 -13.58
C ALA A 31 5.34 3.16 -13.91
N PHE A 32 5.67 2.26 -12.98
CA PHE A 32 6.51 1.11 -13.23
C PHE A 32 5.62 -0.13 -13.42
N VAL A 33 5.72 -0.76 -14.59
CA VAL A 33 4.81 -1.81 -15.02
C VAL A 33 5.58 -2.96 -15.68
N ARG A 34 5.05 -4.19 -15.64
CA ARG A 34 5.68 -5.37 -16.30
C ARG A 34 5.30 -5.50 -17.78
N SER A 35 4.30 -4.76 -18.22
CA SER A 35 3.76 -4.81 -19.58
C SER A 35 3.36 -3.42 -20.05
N GLU A 36 2.68 -3.31 -21.16
CA GLU A 36 2.14 -2.04 -21.64
C GLU A 36 1.39 -1.27 -20.54
N ASN A 37 1.65 0.02 -20.44
CA ASN A 37 1.02 0.87 -19.44
C ASN A 37 -0.49 1.01 -19.69
N ALA A 38 -1.27 0.65 -18.69
CA ALA A 38 -2.73 0.77 -18.70
C ALA A 38 -3.23 1.83 -17.68
N THR A 39 -2.37 2.77 -17.29
CA THR A 39 -2.67 3.88 -16.37
C THR A 39 -2.71 5.22 -17.11
N VAL A 40 -3.06 6.28 -16.37
CA VAL A 40 -3.04 7.67 -16.86
C VAL A 40 -1.76 8.43 -16.47
N ALA A 41 -0.73 7.73 -16.02
CA ALA A 41 0.55 8.34 -15.65
C ALA A 41 1.19 9.08 -16.83
N GLN A 42 1.83 10.22 -16.56
CA GLN A 42 2.53 11.02 -17.58
C GLN A 42 3.74 10.29 -18.15
N LYS A 43 4.33 9.37 -17.36
CA LYS A 43 5.47 8.55 -17.77
C LYS A 43 5.24 7.11 -17.37
N ALA A 44 5.76 6.18 -18.15
CA ALA A 44 5.76 4.77 -17.82
C ALA A 44 7.10 4.11 -18.19
N ILE A 45 7.54 3.23 -17.30
CA ILE A 45 8.75 2.41 -17.49
C ILE A 45 8.32 0.95 -17.40
N VAL A 46 8.61 0.19 -18.48
CA VAL A 46 8.34 -1.25 -18.50
C VAL A 46 9.55 -1.96 -17.89
N LYS A 47 9.40 -2.36 -16.63
CA LYS A 47 10.46 -3.02 -15.87
C LYS A 47 9.83 -3.86 -14.75
N ASP A 48 10.36 -5.06 -14.52
CA ASP A 48 9.92 -5.87 -13.37
C ASP A 48 10.41 -5.24 -12.06
N ILE A 49 9.63 -5.39 -10.99
CA ILE A 49 9.99 -4.85 -9.68
C ILE A 49 11.35 -5.35 -9.19
N MET A 50 11.69 -6.62 -9.47
CA MET A 50 12.98 -7.21 -9.09
C MET A 50 14.17 -6.74 -9.94
N ASP A 51 13.91 -6.09 -11.07
CA ASP A 51 14.93 -5.50 -11.93
C ASP A 51 15.17 -4.01 -11.63
N LEU A 52 14.35 -3.39 -10.75
CA LEU A 52 14.52 -2.00 -10.35
C LEU A 52 15.86 -1.80 -9.62
N THR A 53 16.48 -0.66 -9.85
CA THR A 53 17.71 -0.24 -9.19
C THR A 53 17.51 1.07 -8.45
N ALA A 54 18.46 1.43 -7.59
CA ALA A 54 18.41 2.70 -6.89
C ALA A 54 18.36 3.89 -7.87
N GLU A 55 19.07 3.79 -9.02
CA GLU A 55 19.09 4.82 -10.05
C GLU A 55 17.71 5.03 -10.69
N ASP A 56 16.90 3.98 -10.82
CA ASP A 56 15.54 4.09 -11.35
C ASP A 56 14.63 4.93 -10.44
N LEU A 57 14.95 4.99 -9.14
CA LEU A 57 14.13 5.65 -8.12
C LEU A 57 14.73 6.97 -7.61
N VAL A 58 15.86 7.41 -8.15
CA VAL A 58 16.47 8.70 -7.78
C VAL A 58 15.55 9.87 -8.16
N GLY A 59 15.36 10.78 -7.22
CA GLY A 59 14.65 12.05 -7.45
C GLY A 59 13.12 11.95 -7.34
N PHE A 60 12.59 10.83 -6.91
CA PHE A 60 11.19 10.73 -6.48
C PHE A 60 11.04 11.14 -5.01
N ASP A 61 9.99 11.89 -4.71
CA ASP A 61 9.60 12.23 -3.32
C ASP A 61 8.99 11.02 -2.61
N ALA A 62 8.28 10.18 -3.37
CA ALA A 62 7.69 8.94 -2.86
C ALA A 62 7.65 7.82 -3.91
N VAL A 63 7.78 6.61 -3.44
CA VAL A 63 7.53 5.36 -4.17
C VAL A 63 6.34 4.67 -3.54
N VAL A 64 5.35 4.32 -4.35
CA VAL A 64 4.20 3.53 -3.92
C VAL A 64 4.40 2.09 -4.38
N ASP A 65 4.46 1.16 -3.45
CA ASP A 65 4.42 -0.27 -3.72
C ASP A 65 2.97 -0.74 -3.76
N ALA A 66 2.43 -0.88 -4.98
CA ALA A 66 1.08 -1.42 -5.23
C ALA A 66 1.14 -2.89 -5.70
N PHE A 67 2.20 -3.62 -5.32
CA PHE A 67 2.35 -5.03 -5.65
C PHE A 67 1.27 -5.87 -4.96
N GLY A 68 0.83 -6.93 -5.66
CA GLY A 68 -0.10 -7.91 -5.12
C GLY A 68 0.10 -9.28 -5.76
N ALA A 69 0.14 -10.33 -4.92
CA ALA A 69 0.24 -11.72 -5.29
C ALA A 69 -0.87 -12.52 -4.61
N TRP A 70 -1.51 -13.43 -5.32
CA TRP A 70 -2.77 -14.04 -4.87
C TRP A 70 -2.75 -15.56 -4.90
N THR A 71 -1.78 -16.18 -5.59
CA THR A 71 -1.70 -17.64 -5.68
C THR A 71 -0.64 -18.17 -4.71
N PRO A 72 -0.80 -19.39 -4.17
CA PRO A 72 0.15 -19.96 -3.21
C PRO A 72 1.62 -19.87 -3.64
N GLU A 73 1.88 -20.05 -4.94
CA GLU A 73 3.22 -20.06 -5.52
C GLU A 73 3.86 -18.65 -5.54
N THR A 74 3.04 -17.61 -5.47
CA THR A 74 3.49 -16.22 -5.58
C THR A 74 3.42 -15.44 -4.28
N LEU A 75 2.80 -15.99 -3.21
CA LEU A 75 2.62 -15.27 -1.94
C LEU A 75 3.94 -14.82 -1.30
N SER A 76 5.02 -15.58 -1.43
CA SER A 76 6.34 -15.20 -0.90
C SER A 76 6.89 -13.92 -1.56
N GLN A 77 6.36 -13.54 -2.72
CA GLN A 77 6.78 -12.33 -3.42
C GLN A 77 6.37 -11.06 -2.65
N HIS A 78 5.37 -11.11 -1.75
CA HIS A 78 5.08 -9.97 -0.87
C HIS A 78 6.29 -9.57 -0.02
N SER A 79 7.04 -10.54 0.51
CA SER A 79 8.26 -10.24 1.26
C SER A 79 9.43 -9.90 0.35
N THR A 80 9.69 -10.72 -0.70
CA THR A 80 10.89 -10.56 -1.53
C THR A 80 10.88 -9.26 -2.35
N THR A 81 9.72 -8.83 -2.87
CA THR A 81 9.63 -7.56 -3.62
C THR A 81 9.72 -6.36 -2.71
N LEU A 82 9.11 -6.42 -1.52
CA LEU A 82 9.19 -5.34 -0.53
C LEU A 82 10.60 -5.20 0.04
N GLU A 83 11.28 -6.31 0.36
CA GLU A 83 12.68 -6.32 0.78
C GLU A 83 13.58 -5.67 -0.28
N HIS A 84 13.41 -6.05 -1.55
CA HIS A 84 14.14 -5.46 -2.67
C HIS A 84 13.93 -3.94 -2.77
N LEU A 85 12.68 -3.47 -2.68
CA LEU A 85 12.39 -2.02 -2.68
C LEU A 85 13.04 -1.32 -1.48
N CYS A 86 13.00 -1.94 -0.29
CA CYS A 86 13.68 -1.40 0.89
C CYS A 86 15.20 -1.30 0.67
N ASP A 87 15.82 -2.32 0.05
CA ASP A 87 17.27 -2.33 -0.19
C ASP A 87 17.71 -1.23 -1.14
N ILE A 88 16.99 -1.02 -2.24
CA ILE A 88 17.32 0.03 -3.22
C ILE A 88 16.94 1.44 -2.75
N LEU A 89 16.10 1.58 -1.73
CA LEU A 89 15.74 2.85 -1.09
C LEU A 89 16.49 3.11 0.22
N SER A 90 17.34 2.17 0.67
CA SER A 90 18.09 2.29 1.91
C SER A 90 18.90 3.58 1.97
N GLY A 91 18.77 4.32 3.07
CA GLY A 91 19.47 5.58 3.30
C GLY A 91 19.03 6.76 2.42
N SER A 92 17.99 6.59 1.59
CA SER A 92 17.42 7.68 0.80
C SER A 92 16.38 8.48 1.57
N GLU A 93 16.13 9.72 1.14
CA GLU A 93 15.04 10.56 1.66
C GLU A 93 13.67 10.18 1.05
N THR A 94 13.65 9.34 0.02
CA THR A 94 12.44 8.92 -0.67
C THR A 94 11.54 8.11 0.26
N ARG A 95 10.26 8.46 0.32
CA ARG A 95 9.28 7.73 1.14
C ARG A 95 8.78 6.49 0.41
N LEU A 96 8.64 5.37 1.11
CA LEU A 96 8.04 4.14 0.59
C LEU A 96 6.66 3.94 1.19
N LEU A 97 5.60 4.06 0.39
CA LEU A 97 4.23 3.78 0.80
C LEU A 97 3.80 2.41 0.29
N VAL A 98 3.47 1.51 1.19
CA VAL A 98 3.11 0.12 0.84
C VAL A 98 1.59 -0.05 0.90
N VAL A 99 1.02 -0.56 -0.19
CA VAL A 99 -0.38 -1.01 -0.19
C VAL A 99 -0.48 -2.29 0.64
N GLY A 100 -0.97 -2.13 1.86
CA GLY A 100 -1.02 -3.18 2.85
C GLY A 100 -2.27 -4.04 2.82
N GLY A 101 -2.39 -4.90 3.83
CA GLY A 101 -3.56 -5.74 4.08
C GLY A 101 -4.16 -5.48 5.46
N ALA A 102 -5.44 -5.86 5.63
CA ALA A 102 -6.16 -5.73 6.90
C ALA A 102 -5.93 -6.90 7.87
N GLY A 103 -5.49 -8.05 7.36
CA GLY A 103 -5.41 -9.30 8.14
C GLY A 103 -4.56 -9.22 9.39
N SER A 104 -3.54 -8.34 9.40
CA SER A 104 -2.64 -8.13 10.53
C SER A 104 -3.05 -6.98 11.46
N LEU A 105 -4.20 -6.31 11.22
CA LEU A 105 -4.75 -5.33 12.15
C LEU A 105 -5.19 -6.03 13.44
N TYR A 106 -4.96 -5.38 14.59
CA TYR A 106 -5.37 -5.92 15.88
C TYR A 106 -6.84 -5.67 16.15
N VAL A 107 -7.50 -6.65 16.76
CA VAL A 107 -8.93 -6.56 17.14
C VAL A 107 -9.11 -6.25 18.63
N ASN A 108 -8.01 -6.12 19.36
CA ASN A 108 -8.02 -5.81 20.79
C ASN A 108 -6.88 -4.83 21.17
N PRO A 109 -7.09 -3.99 22.21
CA PRO A 109 -6.11 -2.98 22.63
C PRO A 109 -4.79 -3.55 23.14
N GLU A 110 -4.77 -4.81 23.59
CA GLU A 110 -3.58 -5.50 24.06
C GLU A 110 -2.68 -5.96 22.91
N HIS A 111 -3.13 -5.81 21.65
CA HIS A 111 -2.42 -6.24 20.44
C HIS A 111 -2.01 -7.72 20.45
N THR A 112 -2.88 -8.59 20.96
CA THR A 112 -2.62 -10.03 21.09
C THR A 112 -3.39 -10.88 20.08
N LEU A 113 -4.37 -10.31 19.39
CA LEU A 113 -5.21 -11.00 18.41
C LEU A 113 -5.36 -10.12 17.15
N THR A 114 -5.10 -10.73 16.01
CA THR A 114 -5.28 -10.07 14.71
C THR A 114 -6.58 -10.46 14.03
N VAL A 115 -7.00 -9.68 13.04
CA VAL A 115 -8.18 -9.97 12.20
C VAL A 115 -8.10 -11.36 11.59
N SER A 116 -6.93 -11.76 11.07
CA SER A 116 -6.75 -13.07 10.41
C SER A 116 -6.79 -14.27 11.36
N GLU A 117 -6.60 -14.04 12.65
CA GLU A 117 -6.73 -15.08 13.70
C GLU A 117 -8.16 -15.21 14.23
N GLY A 118 -9.04 -14.26 13.87
CA GLY A 118 -10.44 -14.29 14.27
C GLY A 118 -11.21 -15.47 13.67
N PRO A 119 -12.26 -15.94 14.36
CA PRO A 119 -13.02 -17.12 13.93
C PRO A 119 -13.80 -16.92 12.63
N ASP A 120 -14.13 -15.69 12.30
CA ASP A 120 -14.91 -15.34 11.10
C ASP A 120 -14.05 -15.02 9.90
N PHE A 121 -12.71 -15.08 10.02
CA PHE A 121 -11.80 -14.78 8.92
C PHE A 121 -11.83 -15.91 7.88
N PRO A 122 -12.08 -15.61 6.58
CA PRO A 122 -12.22 -16.64 5.56
C PRO A 122 -10.93 -17.45 5.38
N GLU A 123 -11.01 -18.76 5.51
CA GLU A 123 -9.87 -19.69 5.41
C GLU A 123 -9.04 -19.48 4.13
N MET A 124 -9.72 -19.20 3.01
CA MET A 124 -9.05 -18.99 1.71
C MET A 124 -8.10 -17.80 1.69
N PHE A 125 -8.29 -16.81 2.56
CA PHE A 125 -7.43 -15.62 2.64
C PHE A 125 -6.34 -15.72 3.71
N LYS A 126 -6.36 -16.74 4.58
CA LYS A 126 -5.34 -16.92 5.63
C LYS A 126 -3.90 -16.99 5.07
N PRO A 127 -3.62 -17.73 3.99
CA PRO A 127 -2.27 -17.75 3.43
C PRO A 127 -1.79 -16.38 2.94
N LEU A 128 -2.68 -15.60 2.30
CA LEU A 128 -2.38 -14.23 1.87
C LEU A 128 -2.14 -13.31 3.08
N ALA A 129 -3.03 -13.34 4.07
CA ALA A 129 -2.90 -12.53 5.28
C ALA A 129 -1.60 -12.85 6.04
N SER A 130 -1.24 -14.13 6.13
CA SER A 130 0.02 -14.57 6.72
C SER A 130 1.23 -14.03 5.95
N ALA A 131 1.25 -14.15 4.63
CA ALA A 131 2.36 -13.65 3.80
C ALA A 131 2.53 -12.13 3.92
N MET A 132 1.44 -11.37 3.89
CA MET A 132 1.48 -9.92 4.09
C MET A 132 1.87 -9.53 5.52
N GLY A 133 1.46 -10.33 6.52
CA GLY A 133 1.88 -10.15 7.91
C GLY A 133 3.37 -10.35 8.12
N VAL A 134 3.97 -11.36 7.47
CA VAL A 134 5.42 -11.58 7.46
C VAL A 134 6.14 -10.40 6.81
N ALA A 135 5.69 -9.96 5.64
CA ALA A 135 6.27 -8.81 4.94
C ALA A 135 6.25 -7.54 5.81
N LEU A 136 5.14 -7.27 6.52
CA LEU A 136 5.06 -6.15 7.46
C LEU A 136 6.00 -6.32 8.65
N ALA A 137 6.13 -7.54 9.20
CA ALA A 137 7.03 -7.81 10.32
C ALA A 137 8.50 -7.59 9.95
N ASP A 138 8.88 -7.89 8.70
CA ASP A 138 10.22 -7.63 8.19
C ASP A 138 10.43 -6.14 7.89
N LEU A 139 9.45 -5.47 7.32
CA LEU A 139 9.47 -4.02 7.08
C LEU A 139 9.67 -3.23 8.39
N ARG A 140 9.07 -3.66 9.49
CA ARG A 140 9.24 -3.02 10.82
C ARG A 140 10.66 -3.06 11.37
N LYS A 141 11.52 -3.93 10.85
CA LYS A 141 12.93 -4.01 11.24
C LYS A 141 13.82 -3.00 10.49
N ARG A 142 13.26 -2.34 9.45
CA ARG A 142 13.97 -1.37 8.60
C ARG A 142 13.90 0.02 9.21
N ASP A 143 15.01 0.48 9.76
CA ASP A 143 15.21 1.83 10.27
C ASP A 143 15.92 2.76 9.26
N ASP A 144 16.40 2.18 8.18
CA ASP A 144 17.13 2.79 7.07
C ASP A 144 16.25 3.23 5.89
N VAL A 145 14.92 2.98 5.96
CA VAL A 145 13.94 3.35 4.95
C VAL A 145 12.81 4.18 5.55
N ASN A 146 12.33 5.18 4.84
CA ASN A 146 11.20 6.03 5.26
C ASN A 146 9.87 5.39 4.82
N TRP A 147 9.49 4.28 5.44
CA TRP A 147 8.32 3.51 5.04
C TRP A 147 7.04 3.88 5.78
N ILE A 148 5.91 3.70 5.10
CA ILE A 148 4.55 3.72 5.66
C ILE A 148 3.80 2.51 5.10
N TYR A 149 3.19 1.73 5.98
CA TYR A 149 2.35 0.61 5.57
C TYR A 149 0.88 0.99 5.75
N VAL A 150 0.14 1.11 4.64
CA VAL A 150 -1.25 1.55 4.66
C VAL A 150 -2.18 0.35 4.59
N SER A 151 -2.75 -0.05 5.72
CA SER A 151 -3.74 -1.12 5.79
C SER A 151 -5.10 -0.60 5.32
N PRO A 152 -5.78 -1.30 4.40
CA PRO A 152 -7.18 -1.02 4.11
C PRO A 152 -8.08 -1.49 5.25
N ALA A 153 -9.36 -1.21 5.16
CA ALA A 153 -10.41 -1.82 5.97
C ALA A 153 -10.52 -3.34 5.73
N GLY A 154 -11.21 -4.05 6.64
CA GLY A 154 -11.44 -5.49 6.54
C GLY A 154 -12.14 -5.91 5.25
N ASP A 155 -13.12 -5.12 4.79
CA ASP A 155 -13.74 -5.26 3.48
C ASP A 155 -13.19 -4.19 2.51
N PHE A 156 -12.22 -4.61 1.69
CA PHE A 156 -11.55 -3.76 0.72
C PHE A 156 -12.16 -3.93 -0.67
N GLN A 157 -13.03 -3.01 -1.07
CA GLN A 157 -13.91 -3.14 -2.23
C GLN A 157 -13.31 -2.55 -3.49
N SER A 158 -12.96 -3.41 -4.47
CA SER A 158 -12.38 -2.98 -5.75
C SER A 158 -13.35 -2.13 -6.61
N ASP A 159 -14.65 -2.39 -6.48
CA ASP A 159 -15.71 -1.75 -7.24
C ASP A 159 -16.61 -0.86 -6.33
N GLY A 160 -16.12 -0.55 -5.12
CA GLY A 160 -16.83 0.30 -4.18
C GLY A 160 -16.92 1.75 -4.66
N GLU A 161 -17.97 2.44 -4.21
CA GLU A 161 -18.20 3.85 -4.52
C GLU A 161 -17.09 4.74 -3.95
N ARG A 162 -16.70 5.77 -4.71
CA ARG A 162 -15.84 6.86 -4.25
C ARG A 162 -16.68 7.88 -3.50
N THR A 163 -16.55 7.88 -2.17
CA THR A 163 -17.26 8.82 -1.29
C THR A 163 -16.49 10.13 -1.07
N GLY A 164 -15.17 10.07 -1.16
CA GLY A 164 -14.28 11.20 -0.92
C GLY A 164 -13.92 11.39 0.55
N GLU A 165 -14.41 10.54 1.45
CA GLU A 165 -14.20 10.66 2.89
C GLU A 165 -13.75 9.32 3.50
N TYR A 166 -12.80 9.40 4.44
CA TYR A 166 -12.33 8.24 5.19
C TYR A 166 -11.98 8.62 6.63
N ILE A 167 -11.87 7.63 7.48
CA ILE A 167 -11.37 7.71 8.85
C ILE A 167 -9.95 7.12 8.85
N LEU A 168 -9.00 7.84 9.42
CA LEU A 168 -7.64 7.38 9.62
C LEU A 168 -7.54 6.66 10.96
N GLY A 169 -7.02 5.44 10.94
CA GLY A 169 -6.68 4.64 12.10
C GLY A 169 -5.21 4.25 12.13
N GLY A 170 -4.84 3.39 13.05
CA GLY A 170 -3.47 2.93 13.25
C GLY A 170 -3.33 1.40 13.18
N GLU A 171 -2.83 0.82 14.27
CA GLU A 171 -2.56 -0.61 14.41
C GLU A 171 -3.83 -1.47 14.58
N GLU A 172 -4.93 -0.86 15.00
CA GLU A 172 -6.16 -1.56 15.32
C GLU A 172 -7.16 -1.51 14.15
N LEU A 173 -8.01 -2.54 14.08
CA LEU A 173 -9.14 -2.56 13.17
C LEU A 173 -10.11 -1.43 13.52
N THR A 174 -10.18 -0.45 12.64
CA THR A 174 -11.09 0.68 12.79
C THR A 174 -12.46 0.34 12.21
N LEU A 175 -13.51 0.74 12.91
CA LEU A 175 -14.90 0.65 12.46
C LEU A 175 -15.46 2.05 12.27
N ASN A 176 -16.34 2.22 11.28
CA ASN A 176 -17.10 3.45 11.10
C ASN A 176 -18.31 3.52 12.09
N GLU A 177 -19.08 4.59 12.01
CA GLU A 177 -20.26 4.78 12.89
C GLU A 177 -21.34 3.69 12.75
N ARG A 178 -21.31 2.91 11.66
CA ARG A 178 -22.22 1.79 11.43
C ARG A 178 -21.67 0.46 11.97
N GLY A 179 -20.47 0.47 12.56
CA GLY A 179 -19.78 -0.73 13.01
C GLY A 179 -19.17 -1.55 11.88
N GLU A 180 -18.90 -0.95 10.73
CA GLU A 180 -18.34 -1.60 9.55
C GLU A 180 -16.86 -1.24 9.36
N SER A 181 -16.04 -2.21 9.01
CA SER A 181 -14.68 -1.97 8.49
C SER A 181 -14.68 -2.19 6.98
N ILE A 182 -14.95 -1.14 6.23
CA ILE A 182 -15.13 -1.15 4.78
C ILE A 182 -14.47 0.06 4.14
N ILE A 183 -13.84 -0.12 2.97
CA ILE A 183 -13.35 1.00 2.14
C ILE A 183 -13.31 0.61 0.67
N SER A 184 -13.61 1.55 -0.22
CA SER A 184 -13.39 1.37 -1.65
C SER A 184 -11.91 1.55 -2.02
N TYR A 185 -11.47 0.93 -3.11
CA TYR A 185 -10.15 1.21 -3.66
C TYR A 185 -9.98 2.67 -4.06
N ALA A 186 -11.07 3.34 -4.43
CA ALA A 186 -11.06 4.75 -4.81
C ALA A 186 -10.82 5.67 -3.60
N ASP A 187 -11.48 5.43 -2.47
CA ASP A 187 -11.24 6.21 -1.25
C ASP A 187 -9.89 5.86 -0.60
N TYR A 188 -9.47 4.59 -0.70
CA TYR A 188 -8.12 4.19 -0.31
C TYR A 188 -7.03 4.93 -1.12
N ALA A 189 -7.25 5.12 -2.43
CA ALA A 189 -6.32 5.90 -3.25
C ALA A 189 -6.25 7.37 -2.81
N ILE A 190 -7.37 7.97 -2.37
CA ILE A 190 -7.37 9.30 -1.76
C ILE A 190 -6.45 9.33 -0.53
N ALA A 191 -6.64 8.40 0.40
CA ALA A 191 -5.85 8.33 1.62
C ALA A 191 -4.35 8.15 1.35
N MET A 192 -4.00 7.31 0.37
CA MET A 192 -2.60 7.13 -0.08
C MET A 192 -1.99 8.43 -0.61
N VAL A 193 -2.73 9.18 -1.40
CA VAL A 193 -2.23 10.44 -1.98
C VAL A 193 -2.21 11.56 -0.94
N ASP A 194 -3.19 11.62 -0.02
CA ASP A 194 -3.17 12.53 1.12
C ASP A 194 -1.90 12.32 1.97
N GLU A 195 -1.53 11.06 2.24
CA GLU A 195 -0.31 10.74 2.97
C GLU A 195 0.98 11.11 2.21
N ILE A 196 0.97 11.01 0.87
CA ILE A 196 2.09 11.50 0.05
C ILE A 196 2.21 13.02 0.16
N GLU A 197 1.11 13.75 0.18
CA GLU A 197 1.08 15.21 0.28
C GLU A 197 1.50 15.70 1.66
N SER A 198 0.87 15.17 2.71
CA SER A 198 1.09 15.61 4.10
C SER A 198 2.45 15.19 4.64
N GLY A 199 2.84 13.94 4.42
CA GLY A 199 4.07 13.39 4.97
C GLY A 199 4.04 13.21 6.49
N ASP A 200 2.84 13.04 7.08
CA ASP A 200 2.66 13.08 8.53
C ASP A 200 3.17 11.83 9.26
N HIS A 201 3.26 10.71 8.53
CA HIS A 201 3.62 9.42 9.14
C HIS A 201 4.97 8.91 8.60
N MET A 202 5.73 8.22 9.45
CA MET A 202 7.01 7.62 9.08
C MET A 202 7.29 6.39 9.94
N ARG A 203 7.74 5.30 9.30
CA ARG A 203 8.07 4.01 9.94
C ARG A 203 6.96 3.48 10.82
N GLN A 204 5.74 3.57 10.32
CA GLN A 204 4.56 3.08 11.03
C GLN A 204 3.50 2.56 10.07
N ARG A 205 2.58 1.79 10.62
CA ARG A 205 1.35 1.44 9.94
C ARG A 205 0.28 2.46 10.26
N ILE A 206 -0.48 2.80 9.24
CA ILE A 206 -1.78 3.47 9.35
C ILE A 206 -2.85 2.57 8.75
N SER A 207 -4.09 2.78 9.12
CA SER A 207 -5.23 2.09 8.52
C SER A 207 -6.30 3.08 8.08
N VAL A 208 -7.10 2.69 7.09
CA VAL A 208 -8.12 3.56 6.54
C VAL A 208 -9.44 2.84 6.37
N VAL A 209 -10.52 3.49 6.79
CA VAL A 209 -11.89 2.97 6.69
C VAL A 209 -12.80 4.07 6.17
N ARG A 210 -13.84 3.72 5.40
CA ARG A 210 -14.86 4.67 4.94
C ARG A 210 -15.58 5.28 6.14
N LYS A 211 -15.81 6.58 6.09
CA LYS A 211 -16.58 7.31 7.08
C LYS A 211 -18.07 6.94 7.08
#